data_7b0f60d56ae8f94f9a855f6d4b31d4b9
#
_entry.id   7b0f60d56ae8f94f9a855f6d4b31d4b9
#
_cell.length_a   1.000
_cell.length_b   1.000
_cell.length_c   1.000
_cell.angle_alpha   90.00
_cell.angle_beta   90.00
_cell.angle_gamma   90.00
#
_symmetry.space_group_name_H-M   'P 1'
#
loop_
_entity.id
_entity.type
_entity.pdbx_description
1 polymer ?
#
loop_
_entity_poly.entity_id
_entity_poly.type
_entity_poly.pdbx_seq_one_letter_code
_entity_poly.pdbx_strand_id
1 'polypeptide(L)'
;MNDKELAKVKSVVRNIPDFPVPGIQFKDLTTAFKDPEALEIMAQALIDIYGDKGVTKVVGVEARGFIGGAILANRLGAGFVPLRKPGKLPAEVIQKSYAKEYGTDTLEIHKDAILPDDIVVIHDDLLATGGTMLAAYELVKSMNPKKVYINFICDLADLHGREVFPPDVDVTTLFTF
;
A
#
# COMPACT_ATOMS: atom_id res chain seq x y z
N MET A 1 2.49 10.81 13.49
CA MET A 1 3.33 12.00 13.09
C MET A 1 2.78 13.27 13.71
N ASN A 2 3.65 14.14 14.22
CA ASN A 2 3.32 15.53 14.61
C ASN A 2 3.46 16.48 13.39
N ASP A 3 3.05 17.75 13.54
CA ASP A 3 3.05 18.74 12.44
C ASP A 3 4.43 19.00 11.84
N LYS A 4 5.49 18.98 12.65
CA LYS A 4 6.87 19.19 12.19
C LYS A 4 7.36 17.99 11.34
N GLU A 5 7.08 16.79 11.77
CA GLU A 5 7.39 15.55 11.05
C GLU A 5 6.63 15.49 9.72
N LEU A 6 5.33 15.82 9.75
CA LEU A 6 4.51 15.90 8.55
C LEU A 6 5.06 16.93 7.55
N ALA A 7 5.43 18.12 8.03
CA ALA A 7 6.02 19.16 7.19
C ALA A 7 7.35 18.70 6.57
N LYS A 8 8.21 18.01 7.35
CA LYS A 8 9.47 17.44 6.84
C LYS A 8 9.19 16.42 5.72
N VAL A 9 8.30 15.45 5.94
CA VAL A 9 7.98 14.44 4.91
C VAL A 9 7.42 15.09 3.65
N LYS A 10 6.44 15.99 3.78
CA LYS A 10 5.83 16.69 2.63
C LYS A 10 6.85 17.54 1.87
N SER A 11 7.81 18.16 2.53
CA SER A 11 8.81 19.05 1.90
C SER A 11 9.75 18.32 0.94
N VAL A 12 9.96 17.02 1.13
CA VAL A 12 10.85 16.20 0.28
C VAL A 12 10.11 15.40 -0.79
N VAL A 13 8.76 15.41 -0.78
CA VAL A 13 7.97 14.80 -1.85
C VAL A 13 8.03 15.67 -3.10
N ARG A 14 8.40 15.06 -4.23
CA ARG A 14 8.50 15.76 -5.50
C ARG A 14 7.15 15.83 -6.20
N ASN A 15 6.75 17.04 -6.62
CA ASN A 15 5.59 17.21 -7.49
C ASN A 15 6.01 17.15 -8.97
N ILE A 16 5.34 16.31 -9.75
CA ILE A 16 5.54 16.21 -11.20
C ILE A 16 4.23 16.61 -11.87
N PRO A 17 4.16 17.82 -12.46
CA PRO A 17 2.97 18.25 -13.17
C PRO A 17 2.75 17.44 -14.45
N ASP A 18 1.50 17.27 -14.82
CA ASP A 18 1.06 16.66 -16.09
C ASP A 18 1.59 15.23 -16.31
N PHE A 19 1.67 14.41 -15.23
CA PHE A 19 2.08 13.02 -15.30
C PHE A 19 1.02 12.10 -14.67
N PRO A 20 0.65 10.97 -15.29
CA PRO A 20 1.05 10.48 -16.62
C PRO A 20 0.33 11.19 -17.78
N VAL A 21 -0.67 12.03 -17.48
CA VAL A 21 -1.44 12.80 -18.45
C VAL A 21 -1.60 14.25 -18.02
N PRO A 22 -1.85 15.20 -18.95
CA PRO A 22 -2.09 16.60 -18.60
C PRO A 22 -3.17 16.78 -17.54
N GLY A 23 -2.94 17.68 -16.59
CA GLY A 23 -3.84 18.02 -15.49
C GLY A 23 -3.60 17.23 -14.19
N ILE A 24 -2.84 16.13 -14.22
CA ILE A 24 -2.52 15.35 -13.02
C ILE A 24 -1.27 15.92 -12.35
N GLN A 25 -1.38 16.19 -11.02
CA GLN A 25 -0.26 16.58 -10.17
C GLN A 25 0.28 15.35 -9.45
N PHE A 26 1.17 14.59 -10.09
CA PHE A 26 1.69 13.35 -9.53
C PHE A 26 2.67 13.61 -8.38
N LYS A 27 2.48 12.93 -7.27
CA LYS A 27 3.36 12.99 -6.08
C LYS A 27 4.32 11.81 -6.09
N ASP A 28 5.58 12.13 -6.38
CA ASP A 28 6.65 11.12 -6.40
C ASP A 28 7.25 10.95 -4.99
N LEU A 29 6.88 9.87 -4.34
CA LEU A 29 7.37 9.50 -3.00
C LEU A 29 8.78 8.92 -3.01
N THR A 30 9.37 8.62 -4.17
CA THR A 30 10.74 8.07 -4.23
C THR A 30 11.76 9.04 -3.65
N THR A 31 11.48 10.34 -3.72
CA THR A 31 12.32 11.37 -3.09
C THR A 31 12.22 11.36 -1.56
N ALA A 32 11.07 10.99 -0.99
CA ALA A 32 10.92 10.79 0.45
C ALA A 32 11.59 9.49 0.92
N PHE A 33 11.52 8.43 0.12
CA PHE A 33 12.21 7.16 0.44
C PHE A 33 13.74 7.28 0.46
N LYS A 34 14.32 8.15 -0.38
CA LYS A 34 15.77 8.37 -0.39
C LYS A 34 16.26 9.35 0.70
N ASP A 35 15.38 10.07 1.38
CA ASP A 35 15.72 10.94 2.51
C ASP A 35 15.63 10.10 3.80
N PRO A 36 16.75 9.86 4.51
CA PRO A 36 16.77 8.95 5.64
C PRO A 36 15.91 9.41 6.82
N GLU A 37 15.77 10.74 7.03
CA GLU A 37 14.94 11.29 8.09
C GLU A 37 13.45 11.12 7.77
N ALA A 38 13.04 11.43 6.54
CA ALA A 38 11.65 11.24 6.10
C ALA A 38 11.26 9.75 6.10
N LEU A 39 12.15 8.86 5.66
CA LEU A 39 11.92 7.42 5.68
C LEU A 39 11.71 6.89 7.11
N GLU A 40 12.53 7.33 8.07
CA GLU A 40 12.39 6.92 9.47
C GLU A 40 11.10 7.48 10.10
N ILE A 41 10.73 8.73 9.82
CA ILE A 41 9.47 9.33 10.28
C ILE A 41 8.27 8.51 9.77
N MET A 42 8.25 8.17 8.47
CA MET A 42 7.18 7.36 7.88
C MET A 42 7.15 5.95 8.49
N ALA A 43 8.30 5.31 8.67
CA ALA A 43 8.39 3.99 9.29
C ALA A 43 7.84 4.00 10.72
N GLN A 44 8.22 5.00 11.54
CA GLN A 44 7.71 5.13 12.91
C GLN A 44 6.20 5.37 12.92
N ALA A 45 5.68 6.22 12.04
CA ALA A 45 4.25 6.47 11.95
C ALA A 45 3.44 5.21 11.58
N LEU A 46 3.98 4.34 10.73
CA LEU A 46 3.36 3.04 10.42
C LEU A 46 3.34 2.12 11.64
N ILE A 47 4.41 2.10 12.44
CA ILE A 47 4.47 1.33 13.69
C ILE A 47 3.47 1.86 14.71
N ASP A 48 3.33 3.17 14.85
CA ASP A 48 2.36 3.78 15.77
C ASP A 48 0.91 3.37 15.44
N ILE A 49 0.61 3.07 14.16
CA ILE A 49 -0.72 2.62 13.71
C ILE A 49 -0.93 1.11 13.94
N TYR A 50 0.10 0.28 13.72
CA TYR A 50 -0.06 -1.17 13.62
C TYR A 50 0.61 -1.98 14.72
N GLY A 51 1.43 -1.36 15.58
CA GLY A 51 2.26 -2.05 16.56
C GLY A 51 1.49 -2.89 17.59
N ASP A 52 0.26 -2.53 17.90
CA ASP A 52 -0.62 -3.22 18.85
C ASP A 52 -1.70 -4.10 18.20
N LYS A 53 -1.74 -4.16 16.86
CA LYS A 53 -2.81 -4.86 16.11
C LYS A 53 -2.53 -6.35 15.87
N GLY A 54 -1.38 -6.87 16.30
CA GLY A 54 -1.02 -8.27 16.13
C GLY A 54 -0.84 -8.71 14.69
N VAL A 55 -0.38 -7.79 13.82
CA VAL A 55 -0.15 -8.06 12.39
C VAL A 55 0.87 -9.18 12.21
N THR A 56 0.52 -10.19 11.41
CA THR A 56 1.37 -11.35 11.12
C THR A 56 1.96 -11.32 9.71
N LYS A 57 1.29 -10.64 8.78
CA LYS A 57 1.72 -10.48 7.39
C LYS A 57 1.54 -9.06 6.90
N VAL A 58 2.50 -8.57 6.13
CA VAL A 58 2.38 -7.35 5.34
C VAL A 58 2.47 -7.72 3.87
N VAL A 59 1.42 -7.43 3.12
CA VAL A 59 1.35 -7.61 1.67
C VAL A 59 1.74 -6.31 1.00
N GLY A 60 2.87 -6.28 0.29
CA GLY A 60 3.30 -5.10 -0.48
C GLY A 60 2.88 -5.19 -1.94
N VAL A 61 2.31 -4.11 -2.47
CA VAL A 61 1.90 -4.05 -3.89
C VAL A 61 3.07 -3.63 -4.77
N GLU A 62 3.30 -4.36 -5.88
CA GLU A 62 4.42 -4.08 -6.82
C GLU A 62 4.27 -2.70 -7.46
N ALA A 63 5.28 -1.87 -7.46
CA ALA A 63 6.62 -2.11 -6.91
C ALA A 63 6.92 -1.23 -5.69
N ARG A 64 6.38 0.01 -5.62
CA ARG A 64 6.73 0.97 -4.56
C ARG A 64 6.17 0.59 -3.19
N GLY A 65 5.06 -0.13 -3.15
CA GLY A 65 4.52 -0.73 -1.92
C GLY A 65 5.47 -1.73 -1.25
N PHE A 66 6.46 -2.26 -1.96
CA PHE A 66 7.48 -3.14 -1.38
C PHE A 66 8.39 -2.40 -0.39
N ILE A 67 8.68 -1.13 -0.63
CA ILE A 67 9.61 -0.36 0.19
C ILE A 67 9.05 -0.19 1.60
N GLY A 68 7.92 0.49 1.72
CA GLY A 68 7.25 0.71 3.01
C GLY A 68 6.75 -0.59 3.62
N GLY A 69 6.22 -1.51 2.79
CA GLY A 69 5.72 -2.81 3.25
C GLY A 69 6.80 -3.70 3.86
N ALA A 70 7.98 -3.77 3.27
CA ALA A 70 9.10 -4.54 3.83
C ALA A 70 9.62 -3.94 5.15
N ILE A 71 9.70 -2.61 5.22
CA ILE A 71 10.08 -1.91 6.45
C ILE A 71 9.06 -2.19 7.55
N LEU A 72 7.76 -2.04 7.26
CA LEU A 72 6.68 -2.30 8.20
C LEU A 72 6.70 -3.74 8.70
N ALA A 73 6.83 -4.73 7.80
CA ALA A 73 6.91 -6.14 8.16
C ALA A 73 8.07 -6.39 9.13
N ASN A 74 9.26 -5.90 8.80
CA ASN A 74 10.44 -6.06 9.64
C ASN A 74 10.25 -5.46 11.05
N ARG A 75 9.74 -4.21 11.10
CA ARG A 75 9.52 -3.49 12.37
C ARG A 75 8.45 -4.13 13.25
N LEU A 76 7.44 -4.78 12.66
CA LEU A 76 6.38 -5.51 13.39
C LEU A 76 6.77 -6.95 13.75
N GLY A 77 7.89 -7.48 13.26
CA GLY A 77 8.20 -8.91 13.36
C GLY A 77 7.24 -9.79 12.54
N ALA A 78 6.61 -9.23 11.52
CA ALA A 78 5.67 -9.90 10.61
C ALA A 78 6.38 -10.43 9.35
N GLY A 79 5.74 -11.37 8.64
CA GLY A 79 6.20 -11.81 7.33
C GLY A 79 5.86 -10.79 6.23
N PHE A 80 6.76 -10.63 5.23
CA PHE A 80 6.47 -9.84 4.03
C PHE A 80 6.01 -10.74 2.88
N VAL A 81 4.93 -10.35 2.21
CA VAL A 81 4.34 -11.07 1.07
C VAL A 81 4.30 -10.13 -0.13
N PRO A 82 4.97 -10.47 -1.24
CA PRO A 82 4.90 -9.66 -2.46
C PRO A 82 3.60 -9.95 -3.24
N LEU A 83 2.86 -8.90 -3.59
CA LEU A 83 1.75 -8.94 -4.52
C LEU A 83 2.22 -8.36 -5.85
N ARG A 84 2.16 -9.15 -6.93
CA ARG A 84 2.90 -8.85 -8.15
C ARG A 84 2.05 -8.88 -9.41
N LYS A 85 2.61 -8.36 -10.49
CA LYS A 85 2.09 -8.53 -11.86
C LYS A 85 2.29 -9.96 -12.34
N PRO A 86 1.49 -10.45 -13.32
CA PRO A 86 1.56 -11.81 -13.82
C PRO A 86 2.96 -12.29 -14.23
N GLY A 87 3.25 -13.54 -13.90
CA GLY A 87 4.49 -14.20 -14.29
C GLY A 87 5.74 -13.77 -13.52
N LYS A 88 5.59 -13.03 -12.40
CA LYS A 88 6.70 -12.57 -11.56
C LYS A 88 6.95 -13.46 -10.34
N LEU A 89 6.01 -14.35 -10.02
CA LEU A 89 6.12 -15.25 -8.88
C LEU A 89 6.40 -16.68 -9.35
N PRO A 90 7.38 -17.40 -8.75
CA PRO A 90 7.87 -18.67 -9.31
C PRO A 90 7.08 -19.92 -8.88
N ALA A 91 6.17 -19.81 -7.90
CA ALA A 91 5.38 -20.95 -7.41
C ALA A 91 3.91 -20.83 -7.80
N GLU A 92 3.05 -21.71 -7.27
CA GLU A 92 1.60 -21.64 -7.51
C GLU A 92 1.02 -20.31 -7.00
N VAL A 93 0.23 -19.67 -7.85
CA VAL A 93 -0.41 -18.39 -7.56
C VAL A 93 -1.92 -18.47 -7.63
N ILE A 94 -2.59 -17.57 -6.93
CA ILE A 94 -3.94 -17.12 -7.22
C ILE A 94 -3.88 -15.72 -7.80
N GLN A 95 -4.84 -15.38 -8.65
CA GLN A 95 -4.82 -14.12 -9.38
C GLN A 95 -6.17 -13.43 -9.38
N LYS A 96 -6.14 -12.10 -9.53
CA LYS A 96 -7.32 -11.25 -9.68
C LYS A 96 -7.11 -10.26 -10.80
N SER A 97 -7.98 -10.30 -11.80
CA SER A 97 -8.03 -9.28 -12.85
C SER A 97 -9.01 -8.17 -12.48
N TYR A 98 -8.69 -6.95 -12.85
CA TYR A 98 -9.51 -5.77 -12.60
C TYR A 98 -9.42 -4.77 -13.76
N ALA A 99 -10.51 -4.02 -13.97
CA ALA A 99 -10.57 -3.00 -15.02
C ALA A 99 -9.77 -1.76 -14.61
N LYS A 100 -9.10 -1.15 -15.58
CA LYS A 100 -8.53 0.20 -15.53
C LYS A 100 -9.26 1.09 -16.52
N GLU A 101 -8.97 2.39 -16.49
CA GLU A 101 -9.48 3.33 -17.51
C GLU A 101 -9.13 2.85 -18.93
N TYR A 102 -7.95 2.25 -19.10
CA TYR A 102 -7.47 1.68 -20.35
C TYR A 102 -7.06 0.23 -20.15
N GLY A 103 -8.00 -0.71 -20.42
CA GLY A 103 -7.72 -2.16 -20.40
C GLY A 103 -7.93 -2.84 -19.05
N THR A 104 -7.39 -4.04 -18.94
CA THR A 104 -7.45 -4.90 -17.76
C THR A 104 -6.04 -5.12 -17.23
N ASP A 105 -5.90 -5.09 -15.92
CA ASP A 105 -4.66 -5.46 -15.24
C ASP A 105 -4.91 -6.68 -14.32
N THR A 106 -3.86 -7.37 -13.92
CA THR A 106 -3.95 -8.56 -13.09
C THR A 106 -2.91 -8.52 -11.98
N LEU A 107 -3.28 -8.97 -10.80
CA LEU A 107 -2.39 -9.16 -9.66
C LEU A 107 -2.32 -10.63 -9.30
N GLU A 108 -1.15 -11.07 -8.85
CA GLU A 108 -0.85 -12.42 -8.40
C GLU A 108 -0.26 -12.43 -7.00
N ILE A 109 -0.65 -13.42 -6.21
CA ILE A 109 -0.07 -13.73 -4.90
C ILE A 109 0.15 -15.24 -4.81
N HIS A 110 1.19 -15.69 -4.09
CA HIS A 110 1.40 -17.12 -3.85
C HIS A 110 0.22 -17.72 -3.10
N LYS A 111 -0.23 -18.89 -3.53
CA LYS A 111 -1.40 -19.59 -2.98
C LYS A 111 -1.28 -19.94 -1.49
N ASP A 112 -0.06 -20.10 -1.01
CA ASP A 112 0.27 -20.45 0.36
C ASP A 112 0.70 -19.24 1.24
N ALA A 113 0.60 -18.02 0.70
CA ALA A 113 1.15 -16.83 1.36
C ALA A 113 0.38 -16.38 2.60
N ILE A 114 -0.92 -16.61 2.65
CA ILE A 114 -1.83 -16.15 3.70
C ILE A 114 -2.61 -17.33 4.27
N LEU A 115 -2.69 -17.40 5.58
CA LEU A 115 -3.42 -18.44 6.34
C LEU A 115 -4.65 -17.85 7.05
N PRO A 116 -5.63 -18.68 7.45
CA PRO A 116 -6.86 -18.20 8.10
C PRO A 116 -6.66 -17.43 9.40
N ASP A 117 -5.57 -17.70 10.13
CA ASP A 117 -5.26 -17.01 11.39
C ASP A 117 -4.45 -15.71 11.21
N ASP A 118 -4.05 -15.41 9.97
CA ASP A 118 -3.26 -14.22 9.69
C ASP A 118 -4.06 -12.92 9.85
N ILE A 119 -3.41 -11.94 10.44
CA ILE A 119 -3.82 -10.53 10.46
C ILE A 119 -2.92 -9.79 9.47
N VAL A 120 -3.54 -9.30 8.41
CA VAL A 120 -2.83 -8.81 7.22
C VAL A 120 -2.96 -7.30 7.09
N VAL A 121 -1.85 -6.62 6.80
CA VAL A 121 -1.85 -5.24 6.26
C VAL A 121 -1.48 -5.30 4.78
N ILE A 122 -2.34 -4.79 3.91
CA ILE A 122 -1.99 -4.56 2.50
C ILE A 122 -1.47 -3.13 2.38
N HIS A 123 -0.27 -2.97 1.86
CA HIS A 123 0.43 -1.69 1.80
C HIS A 123 0.80 -1.30 0.38
N ASP A 124 0.52 -0.05 0.02
CA ASP A 124 1.10 0.63 -1.13
C ASP A 124 1.57 2.05 -0.73
N ASP A 125 2.32 2.71 -1.58
CA ASP A 125 2.84 4.05 -1.28
C ASP A 125 1.79 5.16 -1.49
N LEU A 126 0.96 5.05 -2.53
CA LEU A 126 0.07 6.12 -2.98
C LEU A 126 -1.35 5.60 -3.26
N LEU A 127 -2.33 6.23 -2.65
CA LEU A 127 -3.74 6.08 -3.03
C LEU A 127 -4.10 7.12 -4.09
N ALA A 128 -4.35 6.66 -5.32
CA ALA A 128 -4.91 7.46 -6.40
C ALA A 128 -6.40 7.13 -6.58
N THR A 129 -6.78 6.38 -7.60
CA THR A 129 -8.18 5.96 -7.84
C THR A 129 -8.63 4.74 -7.03
N GLY A 130 -7.71 4.05 -6.35
CA GLY A 130 -8.00 2.92 -5.47
C GLY A 130 -8.22 1.56 -6.15
N GLY A 131 -8.41 1.49 -7.47
CA GLY A 131 -8.78 0.25 -8.17
C GLY A 131 -7.77 -0.90 -8.00
N THR A 132 -6.47 -0.62 -8.03
CA THR A 132 -5.42 -1.62 -7.81
C THR A 132 -5.48 -2.20 -6.39
N MET A 133 -5.65 -1.34 -5.39
CA MET A 133 -5.73 -1.78 -4.00
C MET A 133 -7.04 -2.51 -3.70
N LEU A 134 -8.16 -2.12 -4.33
CA LEU A 134 -9.41 -2.88 -4.20
C LEU A 134 -9.23 -4.31 -4.72
N ALA A 135 -8.60 -4.48 -5.89
CA ALA A 135 -8.30 -5.81 -6.42
C ALA A 135 -7.35 -6.61 -5.52
N ALA A 136 -6.34 -5.94 -4.94
CA ALA A 136 -5.45 -6.54 -3.95
C ALA A 136 -6.20 -6.98 -2.69
N TYR A 137 -7.10 -6.15 -2.19
CA TYR A 137 -7.96 -6.46 -1.04
C TYR A 137 -8.86 -7.67 -1.31
N GLU A 138 -9.55 -7.69 -2.44
CA GLU A 138 -10.43 -8.82 -2.82
C GLU A 138 -9.63 -10.12 -2.99
N LEU A 139 -8.43 -10.05 -3.57
CA LEU A 139 -7.56 -11.20 -3.74
C LEU A 139 -7.09 -11.77 -2.38
N VAL A 140 -6.59 -10.91 -1.48
CA VAL A 140 -6.18 -11.31 -0.13
C VAL A 140 -7.38 -11.82 0.67
N LYS A 141 -8.53 -11.18 0.56
CA LYS A 141 -9.77 -11.56 1.23
C LYS A 141 -10.26 -12.94 0.81
N SER A 142 -10.04 -13.34 -0.47
CA SER A 142 -10.39 -14.67 -0.99
C SER A 142 -9.58 -15.81 -0.33
N MET A 143 -8.44 -15.49 0.31
CA MET A 143 -7.63 -16.44 1.08
C MET A 143 -8.12 -16.63 2.52
N ASN A 144 -9.19 -15.88 2.89
CA ASN A 144 -9.89 -15.99 4.16
C ASN A 144 -9.05 -15.70 5.43
N PRO A 145 -8.22 -14.63 5.45
CA PRO A 145 -7.50 -14.24 6.66
C PRO A 145 -8.44 -13.80 7.78
N LYS A 146 -7.94 -13.82 9.02
CA LYS A 146 -8.68 -13.37 10.20
C LYS A 146 -9.09 -11.90 10.14
N LYS A 147 -8.18 -11.03 9.67
CA LYS A 147 -8.41 -9.58 9.51
C LYS A 147 -7.56 -9.02 8.38
N VAL A 148 -8.08 -8.03 7.67
CA VAL A 148 -7.33 -7.26 6.66
C VAL A 148 -7.44 -5.79 6.97
N TYR A 149 -6.31 -5.10 6.94
CA TYR A 149 -6.17 -3.65 6.97
C TYR A 149 -5.59 -3.19 5.63
N ILE A 150 -5.95 -1.99 5.21
CA ILE A 150 -5.37 -1.33 4.04
C ILE A 150 -4.60 -0.10 4.50
N ASN A 151 -3.39 0.07 3.99
CA ASN A 151 -2.56 1.21 4.31
C ASN A 151 -1.90 1.81 3.08
N PHE A 152 -1.81 3.15 3.10
CA PHE A 152 -1.01 3.93 2.17
C PHE A 152 -0.14 4.94 2.95
N ILE A 153 0.95 5.36 2.35
CA ILE A 153 1.71 6.49 2.86
C ILE A 153 0.98 7.79 2.54
N CYS A 154 0.56 7.96 1.28
CA CYS A 154 -0.05 9.19 0.80
C CYS A 154 -1.40 8.93 0.12
N ASP A 155 -2.33 9.86 0.31
CA ASP A 155 -3.64 9.91 -0.35
C ASP A 155 -3.71 11.16 -1.23
N LEU A 156 -4.12 10.98 -2.50
CA LEU A 156 -4.48 12.07 -3.41
C LEU A 156 -6.00 12.29 -3.30
N ALA A 157 -6.42 13.17 -2.38
CA ALA A 157 -7.83 13.34 -2.03
C ALA A 157 -8.73 13.68 -3.21
N ASP A 158 -8.24 14.50 -4.14
CA ASP A 158 -8.98 14.94 -5.34
C ASP A 158 -9.40 13.78 -6.26
N LEU A 159 -8.77 12.60 -6.12
CA LEU A 159 -9.07 11.42 -6.93
C LEU A 159 -10.10 10.48 -6.30
N HIS A 160 -10.58 10.80 -5.08
CA HIS A 160 -11.64 10.06 -4.36
C HIS A 160 -11.41 8.56 -4.22
N GLY A 161 -10.13 8.13 -4.20
CA GLY A 161 -9.75 6.71 -4.18
C GLY A 161 -10.24 5.91 -2.96
N ARG A 162 -10.63 6.59 -1.87
CA ARG A 162 -11.21 5.93 -0.68
C ARG A 162 -12.63 5.39 -0.92
N GLU A 163 -13.37 5.99 -1.85
CA GLU A 163 -14.78 5.67 -2.09
C GLU A 163 -15.00 4.30 -2.72
N VAL A 164 -13.94 3.70 -3.29
CA VAL A 164 -14.05 2.36 -3.91
C VAL A 164 -14.06 1.22 -2.88
N PHE A 165 -13.61 1.48 -1.63
CA PHE A 165 -13.54 0.43 -0.62
C PHE A 165 -14.88 0.23 0.10
N PRO A 166 -15.20 -1.01 0.50
CA PRO A 166 -16.35 -1.27 1.36
C PRO A 166 -16.26 -0.46 2.67
N PRO A 167 -17.39 0.01 3.24
CA PRO A 167 -17.38 0.90 4.40
C PRO A 167 -16.88 0.27 5.69
N ASP A 168 -16.81 -1.05 5.77
CA ASP A 168 -16.31 -1.83 6.89
C ASP A 168 -14.80 -2.12 6.82
N VAL A 169 -14.14 -1.67 5.75
CA VAL A 169 -12.71 -1.84 5.56
C VAL A 169 -11.93 -0.71 6.23
N ASP A 170 -10.97 -1.08 7.06
CA ASP A 170 -10.08 -0.13 7.74
C ASP A 170 -8.98 0.34 6.78
N VAL A 171 -9.14 1.54 6.24
CA VAL A 171 -8.21 2.19 5.30
C VAL A 171 -7.52 3.36 5.99
N THR A 172 -6.20 3.28 6.12
CA THR A 172 -5.37 4.32 6.75
C THR A 172 -4.39 4.93 5.78
N THR A 173 -4.09 6.21 5.96
CA THR A 173 -3.02 6.93 5.26
C THR A 173 -2.23 7.75 6.26
N LEU A 174 -0.92 7.97 6.01
CA LEU A 174 -0.12 8.81 6.90
C LEU A 174 -0.40 10.29 6.67
N PHE A 175 -0.62 10.68 5.42
CA PHE A 175 -0.97 12.06 5.06
C PHE A 175 -1.70 12.15 3.71
N THR A 176 -2.23 13.33 3.43
CA THR A 176 -3.00 13.64 2.21
C THR A 176 -2.41 14.86 1.52
N PHE A 177 -2.45 14.88 0.18
CA PHE A 177 -2.26 16.06 -0.65
C PHE A 177 -3.56 16.48 -1.28
#